data_b799e34af18b7bee4997fc5167f0e7d0
#
_entry.id   b799e34af18b7bee4997fc5167f0e7d0
#
_cell.length_a   1.000
_cell.length_b   1.000
_cell.length_c   1.000
_cell.angle_alpha   90.00
_cell.angle_beta   90.00
_cell.angle_gamma   90.00
#
_symmetry.space_group_name_H-M   'P 1'
#
loop_
_entity.id
_entity.type
_entity.pdbx_description
1 polymer ?
#
loop_
_entity_poly.entity_id
_entity_poly.type
_entity_poly.pdbx_seq_one_letter_code
_entity_poly.pdbx_strand_id
1 'polypeptide(L)'
;MSNNKNNVSTGKPRVGGAAFIAPTGSALPTNAFAALAAAFAGLGYCSEDGLKNNGAITTEKVKAWGGDVVMNPQTEKSDEFKITLIESMNTNVLKTVFGDSNVSGSLANGLTVTANSLELEEHVWVFDMIMKGDILKRVVIPCGKVTAVDEVTYDDKSAIAYALTIAAMPDASGNTHYEYMKDPAIPGITLDKQIAEIADGNTLTLTASPFPADATVTWASSDTDVATVSDGTVTAVDPGVCKITASITVSAATYKAECYITVTSAS
;
A
#
# COMPACT_ATOMS: atom_id res chain seq x y z
N MET A 1 1.86 -28.35 -16.09
CA MET A 1 0.88 -27.69 -15.18
C MET A 1 -0.44 -27.61 -15.90
N SER A 2 -1.54 -28.04 -15.28
CA SER A 2 -2.87 -27.94 -15.89
C SER A 2 -3.44 -26.53 -15.63
N ASN A 3 -4.18 -25.99 -16.60
CA ASN A 3 -4.93 -24.74 -16.45
C ASN A 3 -5.95 -24.87 -15.33
N ASN A 4 -6.02 -23.87 -14.43
CA ASN A 4 -6.95 -23.86 -13.31
C ASN A 4 -7.87 -22.64 -13.43
N LYS A 5 -9.14 -22.87 -13.76
CA LYS A 5 -10.17 -21.83 -13.86
C LYS A 5 -10.42 -21.07 -12.55
N ASN A 6 -10.03 -21.64 -11.41
CA ASN A 6 -10.18 -20.99 -10.10
C ASN A 6 -9.16 -19.85 -9.90
N ASN A 7 -8.07 -19.84 -10.67
CA ASN A 7 -7.08 -18.76 -10.64
C ASN A 7 -7.49 -17.55 -11.51
N VAL A 8 -8.63 -17.65 -12.23
CA VAL A 8 -9.18 -16.54 -13.02
C VAL A 8 -10.14 -15.76 -12.15
N SER A 9 -9.90 -14.46 -12.00
CA SER A 9 -10.68 -13.59 -11.12
C SER A 9 -10.99 -12.24 -11.75
N THR A 10 -12.00 -11.57 -11.20
CA THR A 10 -12.30 -10.15 -11.40
C THR A 10 -11.98 -9.40 -10.10
N GLY A 11 -11.64 -8.12 -10.17
CA GLY A 11 -11.49 -7.23 -9.00
C GLY A 11 -12.75 -6.39 -8.84
N LYS A 12 -13.38 -6.43 -7.65
CA LYS A 12 -14.47 -5.53 -7.28
C LYS A 12 -14.00 -4.59 -6.18
N PRO A 13 -14.50 -3.34 -6.12
CA PRO A 13 -14.17 -2.45 -5.01
C PRO A 13 -14.61 -3.07 -3.68
N ARG A 14 -13.82 -2.88 -2.63
CA ARG A 14 -14.19 -3.31 -1.28
C ARG A 14 -15.35 -2.46 -0.76
N VAL A 15 -16.32 -3.11 -0.12
CA VAL A 15 -17.43 -2.41 0.54
C VAL A 15 -16.87 -1.55 1.68
N GLY A 16 -17.27 -0.29 1.73
CA GLY A 16 -16.80 0.69 2.72
C GLY A 16 -15.62 1.55 2.26
N GLY A 17 -15.17 1.40 1.02
CA GLY A 17 -14.13 2.22 0.40
C GLY A 17 -13.12 1.39 -0.38
N ALA A 18 -12.81 1.84 -1.60
CA ALA A 18 -11.87 1.18 -2.49
C ALA A 18 -10.57 1.98 -2.70
N ALA A 19 -10.63 3.30 -2.64
CA ALA A 19 -9.50 4.19 -2.89
C ALA A 19 -9.22 5.08 -1.68
N PHE A 20 -7.97 5.12 -1.26
CA PHE A 20 -7.50 5.90 -0.12
C PHE A 20 -6.20 6.61 -0.46
N ILE A 21 -5.99 7.76 0.17
CA ILE A 21 -4.81 8.60 0.01
C ILE A 21 -4.27 9.02 1.38
N ALA A 22 -2.95 9.14 1.51
CA ALA A 22 -2.30 9.68 2.70
C ALA A 22 -1.06 10.50 2.30
N PRO A 23 -0.59 11.43 3.14
CA PRO A 23 0.67 12.13 2.92
C PRO A 23 1.85 11.16 2.77
N THR A 24 2.85 11.53 1.98
CA THR A 24 4.12 10.78 1.91
C THR A 24 4.75 10.61 3.30
N GLY A 25 5.40 9.46 3.53
CA GLY A 25 5.95 9.12 4.84
C GLY A 25 4.95 8.49 5.81
N SER A 26 3.66 8.39 5.45
CA SER A 26 2.70 7.62 6.22
C SER A 26 3.06 6.12 6.25
N ALA A 27 2.77 5.45 7.38
CA ALA A 27 3.04 4.02 7.52
C ALA A 27 2.31 3.21 6.45
N LEU A 28 3.07 2.51 5.61
CA LEU A 28 2.53 1.69 4.53
C LEU A 28 1.84 0.43 5.09
N PRO A 29 0.67 0.04 4.57
CA PRO A 29 0.11 -1.27 4.87
C PRO A 29 0.97 -2.36 4.25
N THR A 30 1.24 -3.42 5.01
CA THR A 30 2.10 -4.55 4.62
C THR A 30 1.32 -5.82 4.29
N ASN A 31 -0.01 -5.76 4.24
CA ASN A 31 -0.89 -6.88 3.93
C ASN A 31 -2.26 -6.38 3.42
N ALA A 32 -3.10 -7.31 2.93
CA ALA A 32 -4.40 -6.99 2.33
C ALA A 32 -5.54 -6.82 3.36
N PHE A 33 -5.33 -7.07 4.64
CA PHE A 33 -6.42 -7.20 5.63
C PHE A 33 -6.28 -6.26 6.83
N ALA A 34 -5.08 -5.82 7.20
CA ALA A 34 -4.90 -4.87 8.30
C ALA A 34 -5.63 -3.55 8.03
N ALA A 35 -6.17 -2.96 9.10
CA ALA A 35 -6.75 -1.63 9.02
C ALA A 35 -5.70 -0.61 8.54
N LEU A 36 -6.15 0.36 7.76
CA LEU A 36 -5.29 1.47 7.36
C LEU A 36 -5.03 2.39 8.55
N ALA A 37 -3.85 3.00 8.59
CA ALA A 37 -3.53 4.02 9.57
C ALA A 37 -4.50 5.21 9.47
N ALA A 38 -4.68 5.96 10.57
CA ALA A 38 -5.62 7.08 10.63
C ALA A 38 -5.30 8.23 9.64
N ALA A 39 -4.08 8.26 9.10
CA ALA A 39 -3.67 9.23 8.09
C ALA A 39 -4.33 8.99 6.72
N PHE A 40 -4.86 7.79 6.46
CA PHE A 40 -5.50 7.48 5.18
C PHE A 40 -6.91 8.05 5.11
N ALA A 41 -7.12 8.94 4.15
CA ALA A 41 -8.40 9.53 3.83
C ALA A 41 -9.07 8.80 2.66
N GLY A 42 -10.37 8.50 2.78
CA GLY A 42 -11.13 7.85 1.71
C GLY A 42 -11.45 8.82 0.57
N LEU A 43 -11.33 8.33 -0.65
CA LEU A 43 -11.69 9.06 -1.88
C LEU A 43 -13.11 8.73 -2.38
N GLY A 44 -13.84 7.89 -1.66
CA GLY A 44 -15.22 7.55 -1.96
C GLY A 44 -15.39 6.64 -3.18
N TYR A 45 -16.48 6.85 -3.93
CA TYR A 45 -16.81 6.05 -5.10
C TYR A 45 -15.94 6.37 -6.30
N CYS A 46 -15.57 5.31 -7.03
CA CYS A 46 -14.89 5.39 -8.31
C CYS A 46 -15.83 4.95 -9.43
N SER A 47 -15.53 5.32 -10.68
CA SER A 47 -16.32 4.90 -11.83
C SER A 47 -16.22 3.37 -12.07
N GLU A 48 -17.14 2.83 -12.84
CA GLU A 48 -17.19 1.42 -13.23
C GLU A 48 -15.98 0.94 -14.04
N ASP A 49 -15.20 1.86 -14.59
CA ASP A 49 -13.94 1.57 -15.27
C ASP A 49 -12.88 0.93 -14.37
N GLY A 50 -12.99 1.10 -13.06
CA GLY A 50 -12.11 0.56 -12.05
C GLY A 50 -10.69 1.16 -12.07
N LEU A 51 -9.77 0.46 -11.41
CA LEU A 51 -8.35 0.80 -11.39
C LEU A 51 -7.64 0.15 -12.58
N LYS A 52 -6.90 0.94 -13.35
CA LYS A 52 -6.07 0.48 -14.47
C LYS A 52 -4.60 0.70 -14.11
N ASN A 53 -3.76 -0.31 -14.33
CA ASN A 53 -2.31 -0.20 -14.21
C ASN A 53 -1.67 -0.39 -15.58
N ASN A 54 -0.74 0.48 -15.93
CA ASN A 54 0.02 0.46 -17.16
C ASN A 54 1.52 0.53 -16.85
N GLY A 55 2.19 -0.64 -16.83
CA GLY A 55 3.63 -0.72 -16.76
C GLY A 55 4.24 -0.69 -18.16
N ALA A 56 4.93 0.39 -18.52
CA ALA A 56 5.61 0.50 -19.80
C ALA A 56 7.12 0.28 -19.64
N ILE A 57 7.71 -0.48 -20.58
CA ILE A 57 9.14 -0.71 -20.68
C ILE A 57 9.60 -0.18 -22.02
N THR A 58 10.53 0.77 -21.99
CA THR A 58 11.18 1.31 -23.18
C THR A 58 12.55 0.66 -23.33
N THR A 59 12.86 0.23 -24.55
CA THR A 59 14.16 -0.37 -24.88
C THR A 59 14.77 0.36 -26.07
N GLU A 60 16.10 0.49 -26.10
CA GLU A 60 16.84 1.08 -27.21
C GLU A 60 17.73 0.05 -27.87
N LYS A 61 17.60 -0.09 -29.22
CA LYS A 61 18.36 -1.08 -29.98
C LYS A 61 19.72 -0.52 -30.36
N VAL A 62 20.79 -1.17 -29.90
CA VAL A 62 22.15 -0.93 -30.38
C VAL A 62 22.40 -1.79 -31.60
N LYS A 63 22.78 -1.14 -32.71
CA LYS A 63 23.04 -1.83 -33.98
C LYS A 63 24.53 -1.87 -34.29
N ALA A 64 24.99 -3.00 -34.82
CA ALA A 64 26.33 -3.12 -35.43
C ALA A 64 26.38 -2.40 -36.79
N TRP A 65 27.60 -2.18 -37.27
CA TRP A 65 27.82 -1.71 -38.65
C TRP A 65 27.27 -2.77 -39.62
N GLY A 66 26.28 -2.40 -40.40
CA GLY A 66 25.54 -3.34 -41.28
C GLY A 66 24.08 -3.51 -40.89
N GLY A 67 23.67 -3.01 -39.69
CA GLY A 67 22.28 -2.91 -39.29
C GLY A 67 21.78 -3.98 -38.34
N ASP A 68 22.58 -4.99 -38.03
CA ASP A 68 22.21 -6.04 -37.08
C ASP A 68 22.04 -5.51 -35.67
N VAL A 69 20.97 -5.90 -34.99
CA VAL A 69 20.72 -5.55 -33.58
C VAL A 69 21.59 -6.43 -32.70
N VAL A 70 22.56 -5.85 -31.99
CA VAL A 70 23.52 -6.56 -31.13
C VAL A 70 23.17 -6.46 -29.64
N MET A 71 22.39 -5.42 -29.25
CA MET A 71 21.88 -5.23 -27.89
C MET A 71 20.51 -4.58 -27.93
N ASN A 72 19.72 -4.80 -26.89
CA ASN A 72 18.43 -4.13 -26.68
C ASN A 72 18.25 -3.82 -25.18
N PRO A 73 19.08 -2.93 -24.58
CA PRO A 73 18.98 -2.55 -23.19
C PRO A 73 17.67 -1.87 -22.89
N GLN A 74 17.14 -2.07 -21.70
CA GLN A 74 16.04 -1.30 -21.17
C GLN A 74 16.55 0.08 -20.76
N THR A 75 15.92 1.14 -21.29
CA THR A 75 16.29 2.54 -21.02
C THR A 75 15.33 3.19 -20.02
N GLU A 76 14.08 2.73 -19.99
CA GLU A 76 13.06 3.27 -19.08
C GLU A 76 12.09 2.19 -18.65
N LYS A 77 11.58 2.31 -17.43
CA LYS A 77 10.43 1.56 -16.92
C LYS A 77 9.53 2.54 -16.17
N SER A 78 8.33 2.79 -16.69
CA SER A 78 7.31 3.57 -16.02
C SER A 78 6.22 2.66 -15.47
N ASP A 79 5.58 3.13 -14.40
CA ASP A 79 4.46 2.45 -13.75
C ASP A 79 3.38 3.51 -13.46
N GLU A 80 2.27 3.42 -14.16
CA GLU A 80 1.18 4.39 -14.09
C GLU A 80 -0.12 3.70 -13.70
N PHE A 81 -0.89 4.38 -12.86
CA PHE A 81 -2.23 3.97 -12.48
C PHE A 81 -3.25 5.00 -12.95
N LYS A 82 -4.41 4.52 -13.43
CA LYS A 82 -5.53 5.38 -13.80
C LYS A 82 -6.75 5.00 -13.01
N ILE A 83 -7.42 6.02 -12.48
CA ILE A 83 -8.65 5.90 -11.69
C ILE A 83 -9.54 7.12 -11.93
N THR A 84 -10.85 6.90 -12.00
CA THR A 84 -11.82 7.99 -12.13
C THR A 84 -12.62 8.12 -10.84
N LEU A 85 -12.47 9.26 -10.15
CA LEU A 85 -13.16 9.59 -8.91
C LEU A 85 -14.47 10.32 -9.24
N ILE A 86 -15.59 9.88 -8.66
CA ILE A 86 -16.93 10.42 -8.99
C ILE A 86 -17.61 11.15 -7.82
N GLU A 87 -16.99 11.22 -6.65
CA GLU A 87 -17.49 12.02 -5.53
C GLU A 87 -17.02 13.47 -5.63
N SER A 88 -17.60 14.23 -6.53
CA SER A 88 -17.20 15.62 -6.80
C SER A 88 -17.41 16.60 -5.62
N MET A 89 -18.18 16.21 -4.60
CA MET A 89 -18.37 17.00 -3.37
C MET A 89 -17.48 16.52 -2.21
N ASN A 90 -16.71 15.47 -2.38
CA ASN A 90 -15.79 14.97 -1.36
C ASN A 90 -14.54 15.87 -1.29
N THR A 91 -14.30 16.49 -0.14
CA THR A 91 -13.18 17.41 0.06
C THR A 91 -11.83 16.74 -0.19
N ASN A 92 -11.68 15.45 0.14
CA ASN A 92 -10.43 14.71 -0.13
C ASN A 92 -10.20 14.52 -1.62
N VAL A 93 -11.26 14.25 -2.41
CA VAL A 93 -11.18 14.17 -3.87
C VAL A 93 -10.75 15.52 -4.44
N LEU A 94 -11.39 16.61 -4.03
CA LEU A 94 -11.06 17.96 -4.51
C LEU A 94 -9.61 18.34 -4.17
N LYS A 95 -9.14 18.02 -2.98
CA LYS A 95 -7.75 18.24 -2.56
C LYS A 95 -6.77 17.44 -3.43
N THR A 96 -7.11 16.18 -3.72
CA THR A 96 -6.29 15.32 -4.60
C THR A 96 -6.19 15.87 -6.02
N VAL A 97 -7.25 16.47 -6.54
CA VAL A 97 -7.33 16.99 -7.92
C VAL A 97 -6.71 18.38 -8.05
N PHE A 98 -6.96 19.26 -7.09
CA PHE A 98 -6.60 20.68 -7.18
C PHE A 98 -5.42 21.07 -6.27
N GLY A 99 -5.00 20.18 -5.36
CA GLY A 99 -3.97 20.44 -4.35
C GLY A 99 -4.57 20.84 -2.99
N ASP A 100 -3.94 20.41 -1.91
CA ASP A 100 -4.42 20.59 -0.53
C ASP A 100 -4.63 22.05 -0.16
N SER A 101 -3.71 22.95 -0.57
CA SER A 101 -3.76 24.38 -0.30
C SER A 101 -4.85 25.13 -1.07
N ASN A 102 -5.38 24.50 -2.11
CA ASN A 102 -6.35 25.12 -3.03
C ASN A 102 -7.81 24.83 -2.68
N VAL A 103 -8.04 24.02 -1.65
CA VAL A 103 -9.39 23.66 -1.19
C VAL A 103 -9.60 24.10 0.25
N SER A 104 -10.55 24.98 0.49
CA SER A 104 -10.84 25.53 1.79
C SER A 104 -12.33 25.57 2.08
N GLY A 105 -12.68 25.59 3.39
CA GLY A 105 -14.06 25.60 3.83
C GLY A 105 -14.71 24.22 3.90
N SER A 106 -16.02 24.19 3.88
CA SER A 106 -16.84 22.97 3.91
C SER A 106 -18.15 23.19 3.17
N LEU A 107 -18.84 22.13 2.79
CA LEU A 107 -20.16 22.25 2.14
C LEU A 107 -21.18 23.01 3.02
N ALA A 108 -21.06 22.89 4.36
CA ALA A 108 -21.97 23.57 5.29
C ALA A 108 -21.72 25.08 5.37
N ASN A 109 -20.47 25.53 5.24
CA ASN A 109 -20.08 26.94 5.43
C ASN A 109 -19.59 27.62 4.13
N GLY A 110 -19.70 26.93 3.02
CA GLY A 110 -19.11 27.32 1.74
C GLY A 110 -17.77 26.66 1.51
N LEU A 111 -17.69 25.85 0.44
CA LEU A 111 -16.48 25.21 -0.02
C LEU A 111 -15.93 26.01 -1.19
N THR A 112 -14.65 26.38 -1.11
CA THR A 112 -13.95 27.11 -2.16
C THR A 112 -12.83 26.25 -2.73
N VAL A 113 -12.81 26.13 -4.04
CA VAL A 113 -11.74 25.48 -4.79
C VAL A 113 -11.11 26.53 -5.68
N THR A 114 -9.79 26.66 -5.62
CA THR A 114 -9.01 27.54 -6.50
C THR A 114 -8.16 26.67 -7.41
N ALA A 115 -8.03 27.06 -8.69
CA ALA A 115 -7.12 26.42 -9.62
C ALA A 115 -5.95 27.35 -9.90
N ASN A 116 -4.74 26.84 -9.80
CA ASN A 116 -3.51 27.57 -10.07
C ASN A 116 -2.47 26.65 -10.73
N SER A 117 -1.27 27.16 -10.95
CA SER A 117 -0.16 26.42 -11.59
C SER A 117 0.79 25.76 -10.61
N LEU A 118 0.41 25.63 -9.32
CA LEU A 118 1.23 24.92 -8.35
C LEU A 118 1.24 23.42 -8.66
N GLU A 119 2.40 22.83 -8.46
CA GLU A 119 2.59 21.39 -8.66
C GLU A 119 1.84 20.61 -7.58
N LEU A 120 1.17 19.52 -8.00
CA LEU A 120 0.48 18.63 -7.08
C LEU A 120 1.49 17.82 -6.25
N GLU A 121 1.15 17.61 -4.99
CA GLU A 121 1.98 16.87 -4.04
C GLU A 121 1.97 15.36 -4.31
N GLU A 122 3.01 14.70 -3.85
CA GLU A 122 3.11 13.25 -3.86
C GLU A 122 2.36 12.66 -2.66
N HIS A 123 1.74 11.50 -2.86
CA HIS A 123 0.95 10.84 -1.82
C HIS A 123 1.19 9.32 -1.82
N VAL A 124 0.88 8.70 -0.69
CA VAL A 124 0.67 7.25 -0.62
C VAL A 124 -0.74 6.96 -1.08
N TRP A 125 -0.90 6.01 -2.02
CA TRP A 125 -2.20 5.56 -2.49
C TRP A 125 -2.45 4.12 -2.12
N VAL A 126 -3.67 3.79 -1.73
CA VAL A 126 -4.10 2.43 -1.44
C VAL A 126 -5.41 2.13 -2.15
N PHE A 127 -5.45 0.98 -2.83
CA PHE A 127 -6.65 0.49 -3.50
C PHE A 127 -7.02 -0.90 -2.96
N ASP A 128 -8.19 -0.99 -2.35
CA ASP A 128 -8.72 -2.23 -1.77
C ASP A 128 -9.78 -2.85 -2.68
N MET A 129 -9.59 -4.11 -3.01
CA MET A 129 -10.46 -4.88 -3.90
C MET A 129 -10.80 -6.24 -3.29
N ILE A 130 -11.93 -6.80 -3.74
CA ILE A 130 -12.34 -8.18 -3.47
C ILE A 130 -12.33 -8.93 -4.80
N MET A 131 -11.61 -10.03 -4.83
CA MET A 131 -11.52 -10.95 -5.96
C MET A 131 -12.51 -12.11 -5.79
N LYS A 132 -12.63 -12.96 -6.82
CA LYS A 132 -13.46 -14.18 -6.77
C LYS A 132 -13.10 -15.04 -5.54
N GLY A 133 -14.13 -15.52 -4.82
CA GLY A 133 -13.95 -16.32 -3.60
C GLY A 133 -13.60 -15.47 -2.38
N ASP A 134 -14.00 -14.19 -2.40
CA ASP A 134 -13.79 -13.21 -1.33
C ASP A 134 -12.31 -12.90 -1.02
N ILE A 135 -11.40 -13.30 -1.92
CA ILE A 135 -9.97 -13.01 -1.78
C ILE A 135 -9.76 -11.49 -1.70
N LEU A 136 -9.14 -11.05 -0.62
CA LEU A 136 -8.77 -9.66 -0.44
C LEU A 136 -7.55 -9.33 -1.30
N LYS A 137 -7.60 -8.21 -2.04
CA LYS A 137 -6.46 -7.68 -2.77
C LYS A 137 -6.30 -6.20 -2.41
N ARG A 138 -5.07 -5.81 -2.11
CA ARG A 138 -4.65 -4.43 -1.84
C ARG A 138 -3.49 -4.07 -2.73
N VAL A 139 -3.61 -2.94 -3.43
CA VAL A 139 -2.52 -2.31 -4.17
C VAL A 139 -2.07 -1.09 -3.37
N VAL A 140 -0.77 -0.94 -3.13
CA VAL A 140 -0.17 0.16 -2.38
C VAL A 140 0.87 0.83 -3.26
N ILE A 141 0.72 2.12 -3.52
CA ILE A 141 1.70 2.97 -4.21
C ILE A 141 2.36 3.85 -3.15
N PRO A 142 3.64 3.61 -2.79
CA PRO A 142 4.32 4.34 -1.72
C PRO A 142 4.51 5.82 -2.01
N CYS A 143 4.72 6.14 -3.28
CA CYS A 143 4.97 7.50 -3.76
C CYS A 143 4.28 7.66 -5.11
N GLY A 144 3.06 8.17 -5.13
CA GLY A 144 2.27 8.37 -6.32
C GLY A 144 1.94 9.86 -6.53
N LYS A 145 2.24 10.37 -7.71
CA LYS A 145 1.97 11.75 -8.11
C LYS A 145 0.93 11.78 -9.22
N VAL A 146 -0.08 12.64 -9.05
CA VAL A 146 -1.03 12.91 -10.14
C VAL A 146 -0.30 13.70 -11.23
N THR A 147 -0.19 13.11 -12.42
CA THR A 147 0.51 13.71 -13.57
C THR A 147 -0.45 14.24 -14.62
N ALA A 148 -1.69 13.76 -14.63
CA ALA A 148 -2.73 14.28 -15.50
C ALA A 148 -4.11 14.15 -14.84
N VAL A 149 -4.95 15.14 -15.11
CA VAL A 149 -6.40 15.13 -14.87
C VAL A 149 -7.02 15.33 -16.24
N ASP A 150 -7.85 14.36 -16.66
CA ASP A 150 -8.53 14.44 -17.95
C ASP A 150 -9.62 15.53 -17.94
N GLU A 151 -10.27 15.75 -19.08
CA GLU A 151 -11.38 16.70 -19.22
C GLU A 151 -12.51 16.42 -18.23
N VAL A 152 -12.92 17.44 -17.51
CA VAL A 152 -14.07 17.39 -16.59
C VAL A 152 -15.30 17.94 -17.27
N THR A 153 -16.34 17.11 -17.39
CA THR A 153 -17.61 17.51 -17.99
C THR A 153 -18.62 17.92 -16.92
N TYR A 154 -19.27 19.07 -17.14
CA TYR A 154 -20.36 19.56 -16.28
C TYR A 154 -21.64 19.54 -17.11
N ASP A 155 -22.43 18.49 -16.97
CA ASP A 155 -23.72 18.34 -17.63
C ASP A 155 -24.81 17.86 -16.66
N ASP A 156 -26.03 17.70 -17.13
CA ASP A 156 -27.18 17.27 -16.34
C ASP A 156 -27.49 15.76 -16.46
N LYS A 157 -26.62 14.98 -17.12
CA LYS A 157 -26.86 13.58 -17.48
C LYS A 157 -25.88 12.61 -16.86
N SER A 158 -24.67 13.08 -16.58
CA SER A 158 -23.57 12.28 -16.04
C SER A 158 -23.03 12.84 -14.72
N ALA A 159 -22.44 11.99 -13.91
CA ALA A 159 -21.75 12.44 -12.71
C ALA A 159 -20.52 13.27 -13.10
N ILE A 160 -20.29 14.38 -12.40
CA ILE A 160 -19.00 15.07 -12.48
C ILE A 160 -17.92 14.12 -12.00
N ALA A 161 -16.93 13.87 -12.83
CA ALA A 161 -15.90 12.88 -12.59
C ALA A 161 -14.50 13.44 -12.85
N TYR A 162 -13.53 12.98 -12.07
CA TYR A 162 -12.12 13.34 -12.20
C TYR A 162 -11.33 12.09 -12.57
N ALA A 163 -10.97 11.96 -13.84
CA ALA A 163 -10.12 10.88 -14.31
C ALA A 163 -8.65 11.26 -14.13
N LEU A 164 -7.97 10.52 -13.26
CA LEU A 164 -6.60 10.79 -12.85
C LEU A 164 -5.63 9.80 -13.46
N THR A 165 -4.47 10.29 -13.88
CA THR A 165 -3.27 9.47 -14.13
C THR A 165 -2.28 9.71 -12.99
N ILE A 166 -1.85 8.63 -12.34
CA ILE A 166 -0.95 8.64 -11.19
C ILE A 166 0.34 7.95 -11.63
N ALA A 167 1.45 8.67 -11.66
CA ALA A 167 2.76 8.08 -11.84
C ALA A 167 3.25 7.52 -10.50
N ALA A 168 3.59 6.24 -10.48
CA ALA A 168 4.16 5.58 -9.31
C ALA A 168 5.68 5.69 -9.35
N MET A 169 6.26 6.35 -8.35
CA MET A 169 7.69 6.50 -8.19
C MET A 169 8.25 5.47 -7.21
N PRO A 170 9.51 5.06 -7.37
CA PRO A 170 10.12 4.07 -6.50
C PRO A 170 10.30 4.62 -5.06
N ASP A 171 10.02 3.77 -4.08
CA ASP A 171 10.39 4.01 -2.69
C ASP A 171 11.90 3.76 -2.43
N ALA A 172 12.33 3.87 -1.17
CA ALA A 172 13.73 3.64 -0.77
C ALA A 172 14.23 2.22 -1.10
N SER A 173 13.34 1.25 -1.31
CA SER A 173 13.65 -0.12 -1.72
C SER A 173 13.62 -0.33 -3.23
N GLY A 174 13.30 0.72 -4.01
CA GLY A 174 13.21 0.68 -5.48
C GLY A 174 11.89 0.12 -6.00
N ASN A 175 10.85 -0.02 -5.16
CA ASN A 175 9.56 -0.55 -5.57
C ASN A 175 8.57 0.59 -5.86
N THR A 176 7.91 0.53 -7.03
CA THR A 176 6.89 1.52 -7.43
C THR A 176 5.53 1.24 -6.82
N HIS A 177 5.18 -0.03 -6.64
CA HIS A 177 3.97 -0.44 -5.93
C HIS A 177 4.13 -1.83 -5.32
N TYR A 178 3.22 -2.16 -4.41
CA TYR A 178 3.08 -3.47 -3.77
C TYR A 178 1.68 -4.00 -4.01
N GLU A 179 1.56 -5.31 -4.25
CA GLU A 179 0.29 -6.02 -4.31
C GLU A 179 0.23 -7.09 -3.23
N TYR A 180 -0.75 -6.98 -2.36
CA TYR A 180 -1.02 -7.96 -1.30
C TYR A 180 -2.31 -8.70 -1.59
N MET A 181 -2.30 -10.02 -1.40
CA MET A 181 -3.51 -10.85 -1.54
C MET A 181 -3.64 -11.74 -0.31
N LYS A 182 -4.88 -11.95 0.15
CA LYS A 182 -5.20 -12.80 1.30
C LYS A 182 -6.51 -13.52 1.09
N ASP A 183 -6.49 -14.85 1.25
CA ASP A 183 -7.69 -15.64 1.38
C ASP A 183 -8.24 -15.50 2.82
N PRO A 184 -9.41 -14.87 3.02
CA PRO A 184 -9.98 -14.68 4.34
C PRO A 184 -10.46 -16.00 4.99
N ALA A 185 -10.64 -17.06 4.23
CA ALA A 185 -10.96 -18.38 4.79
C ALA A 185 -9.79 -19.05 5.50
N ILE A 186 -8.55 -18.56 5.25
CA ILE A 186 -7.33 -19.10 5.85
C ILE A 186 -6.82 -18.13 6.92
N PRO A 187 -6.84 -18.47 8.20
CA PRO A 187 -6.24 -17.66 9.26
C PRO A 187 -4.76 -17.42 9.04
N GLY A 188 -4.21 -16.40 9.69
CA GLY A 188 -2.79 -16.10 9.59
C GLY A 188 -2.38 -14.91 10.44
N ILE A 189 -1.08 -14.65 10.53
CA ILE A 189 -0.51 -13.49 11.23
C ILE A 189 0.69 -13.00 10.43
N THR A 190 0.90 -11.69 10.41
CA THR A 190 2.09 -11.06 9.84
C THR A 190 2.69 -10.08 10.83
N LEU A 191 3.99 -9.79 10.69
CA LEU A 191 4.69 -8.72 11.40
C LEU A 191 5.07 -7.60 10.44
N ASP A 192 5.16 -6.39 10.96
CA ASP A 192 5.61 -5.18 10.22
C ASP A 192 7.09 -5.25 9.85
N LYS A 193 7.90 -6.05 10.58
CA LYS A 193 9.32 -6.28 10.33
C LYS A 193 9.64 -7.77 10.37
N GLN A 194 10.51 -8.23 9.48
CA GLN A 194 11.05 -9.59 9.45
C GLN A 194 12.49 -9.65 10.00
N ILE A 195 13.19 -8.52 9.94
CA ILE A 195 14.54 -8.33 10.46
C ILE A 195 14.58 -6.94 11.10
N ALA A 196 15.25 -6.83 12.24
CA ALA A 196 15.51 -5.54 12.89
C ALA A 196 16.80 -5.59 13.69
N GLU A 197 17.41 -4.42 13.89
CA GLU A 197 18.59 -4.21 14.72
C GLU A 197 18.23 -3.25 15.83
N ILE A 198 18.76 -3.50 17.04
CA ILE A 198 18.50 -2.72 18.24
C ILE A 198 19.77 -2.70 19.10
N ALA A 199 20.15 -1.54 19.62
CA ALA A 199 21.27 -1.45 20.57
C ALA A 199 20.85 -2.00 21.94
N ASP A 200 21.80 -2.61 22.65
CA ASP A 200 21.62 -3.11 24.00
C ASP A 200 20.98 -2.06 24.93
N GLY A 201 20.07 -2.50 25.79
CA GLY A 201 19.29 -1.67 26.70
C GLY A 201 18.15 -0.87 26.06
N ASN A 202 17.99 -0.88 24.73
CA ASN A 202 16.91 -0.18 24.03
C ASN A 202 15.68 -1.08 23.81
N THR A 203 14.59 -0.44 23.36
CA THR A 203 13.35 -1.15 23.00
C THR A 203 12.96 -0.93 21.55
N LEU A 204 12.28 -1.88 20.96
CA LEU A 204 11.73 -1.85 19.63
C LEU A 204 10.29 -2.37 19.65
N THR A 205 9.37 -1.68 19.02
CA THR A 205 8.00 -2.20 18.85
C THR A 205 7.86 -2.96 17.54
N LEU A 206 7.36 -4.18 17.63
CA LEU A 206 6.88 -4.99 16.51
C LEU A 206 5.36 -4.96 16.49
N THR A 207 4.78 -4.68 15.33
CA THR A 207 3.34 -4.68 15.15
C THR A 207 2.88 -5.97 14.48
N ALA A 208 2.06 -6.76 15.18
CA ALA A 208 1.44 -7.95 14.63
C ALA A 208 0.09 -7.61 14.00
N SER A 209 -0.18 -8.17 12.82
CA SER A 209 -1.47 -8.12 12.15
C SER A 209 -2.05 -9.53 12.07
N PRO A 210 -2.90 -9.93 13.03
CA PRO A 210 -3.59 -11.22 13.00
C PRO A 210 -4.76 -11.20 12.02
N PHE A 211 -5.11 -12.38 11.51
CA PHE A 211 -6.34 -12.62 10.78
C PHE A 211 -6.96 -13.97 11.24
N PRO A 212 -8.19 -13.96 11.80
CA PRO A 212 -9.09 -12.82 12.01
C PRO A 212 -8.49 -11.76 12.96
N ALA A 213 -8.97 -10.51 12.82
CA ALA A 213 -8.38 -9.36 13.52
C ALA A 213 -8.56 -9.38 15.05
N ASP A 214 -9.54 -10.14 15.54
CA ASP A 214 -9.85 -10.34 16.95
C ASP A 214 -9.07 -11.51 17.59
N ALA A 215 -8.22 -12.22 16.80
CA ALA A 215 -7.42 -13.31 17.34
C ALA A 215 -6.38 -12.80 18.34
N THR A 216 -6.31 -13.47 19.49
CA THR A 216 -5.32 -13.15 20.52
C THR A 216 -3.92 -13.51 20.05
N VAL A 217 -3.02 -12.52 20.08
CA VAL A 217 -1.61 -12.70 19.72
C VAL A 217 -0.82 -13.08 20.95
N THR A 218 -0.02 -14.15 20.84
CA THR A 218 0.96 -14.55 21.84
C THR A 218 2.36 -14.35 21.31
N TRP A 219 3.27 -13.87 22.17
CA TRP A 219 4.63 -13.53 21.82
C TRP A 219 5.63 -14.44 22.53
N ALA A 220 6.72 -14.74 21.86
CA ALA A 220 7.83 -15.52 22.44
C ALA A 220 9.17 -15.09 21.85
N SER A 221 10.20 -15.07 22.68
CA SER A 221 11.60 -14.97 22.25
C SER A 221 12.22 -16.36 22.21
N SER A 222 13.08 -16.62 21.23
CA SER A 222 13.88 -17.85 21.17
C SER A 222 15.05 -17.83 22.15
N ASP A 223 15.45 -16.64 22.61
CA ASP A 223 16.55 -16.42 23.55
C ASP A 223 16.26 -15.15 24.37
N THR A 224 15.87 -15.32 25.63
CA THR A 224 15.53 -14.25 26.55
C THR A 224 16.76 -13.55 27.13
N ASP A 225 17.93 -14.15 27.01
CA ASP A 225 19.19 -13.55 27.44
C ASP A 225 19.65 -12.50 26.41
N VAL A 226 19.27 -12.67 25.14
CA VAL A 226 19.55 -11.70 24.08
C VAL A 226 18.46 -10.62 24.00
N ALA A 227 17.19 -11.00 23.95
CA ALA A 227 16.07 -10.06 23.98
C ALA A 227 14.80 -10.70 24.53
N THR A 228 14.02 -9.93 25.28
CA THR A 228 12.68 -10.29 25.77
C THR A 228 11.60 -9.62 24.92
N VAL A 229 10.36 -10.14 25.00
CA VAL A 229 9.20 -9.52 24.33
C VAL A 229 7.96 -9.55 25.20
N SER A 230 7.25 -8.43 25.26
CA SER A 230 5.94 -8.30 25.90
C SER A 230 5.04 -7.44 25.03
N ASP A 231 3.87 -7.98 24.63
CA ASP A 231 2.87 -7.27 23.80
C ASP A 231 3.47 -6.54 22.57
N GLY A 232 4.41 -7.21 21.90
CA GLY A 232 5.11 -6.66 20.73
C GLY A 232 6.27 -5.72 21.07
N THR A 233 6.45 -5.30 22.32
CA THR A 233 7.62 -4.53 22.72
C THR A 233 8.78 -5.48 22.99
N VAL A 234 9.80 -5.40 22.16
CA VAL A 234 11.07 -6.12 22.28
C VAL A 234 12.03 -5.27 23.10
N THR A 235 12.63 -5.84 24.13
CA THR A 235 13.68 -5.20 24.96
C THR A 235 14.98 -5.95 24.76
N ALA A 236 16.01 -5.25 24.29
CA ALA A 236 17.37 -5.79 24.18
C ALA A 236 17.98 -6.00 25.58
N VAL A 237 18.65 -7.14 25.79
CA VAL A 237 19.22 -7.56 27.07
C VAL A 237 20.73 -7.71 26.99
N ASP A 238 21.24 -8.35 25.92
CA ASP A 238 22.68 -8.56 25.72
C ASP A 238 22.97 -8.74 24.19
N PRO A 239 24.15 -8.35 23.71
CA PRO A 239 24.51 -8.50 22.30
C PRO A 239 24.40 -9.94 21.80
N GLY A 240 23.72 -10.11 20.68
CA GLY A 240 23.46 -11.43 20.08
C GLY A 240 22.39 -11.40 19.00
N VAL A 241 21.95 -12.59 18.59
CA VAL A 241 20.85 -12.75 17.63
C VAL A 241 19.80 -13.66 18.22
N CYS A 242 18.56 -13.20 18.23
CA CYS A 242 17.41 -14.01 18.61
C CYS A 242 16.26 -13.87 17.61
N LYS A 243 15.24 -14.72 17.77
CA LYS A 243 14.04 -14.70 16.95
C LYS A 243 12.84 -14.42 17.82
N ILE A 244 12.11 -13.36 17.50
CA ILE A 244 10.83 -13.05 18.11
C ILE A 244 9.72 -13.68 17.26
N THR A 245 8.85 -14.43 17.91
CA THR A 245 7.71 -15.12 17.28
C THR A 245 6.41 -14.54 17.81
N ALA A 246 5.53 -14.08 16.91
CA ALA A 246 4.14 -13.79 17.19
C ALA A 246 3.28 -14.96 16.69
N SER A 247 2.32 -15.43 17.49
CA SER A 247 1.46 -16.54 17.10
C SER A 247 0.01 -16.29 17.49
N ILE A 248 -0.91 -16.85 16.67
CA ILE A 248 -2.34 -16.95 16.96
C ILE A 248 -2.78 -18.39 16.88
N THR A 249 -3.82 -18.75 17.64
CA THR A 249 -4.46 -20.07 17.53
C THR A 249 -5.91 -19.88 17.12
N VAL A 250 -6.28 -20.45 15.97
CA VAL A 250 -7.65 -20.40 15.43
C VAL A 250 -8.07 -21.83 15.11
N SER A 251 -9.23 -22.26 15.64
CA SER A 251 -9.77 -23.63 15.42
C SER A 251 -8.74 -24.74 15.67
N ALA A 252 -7.96 -24.63 16.75
CA ALA A 252 -6.89 -25.54 17.16
C ALA A 252 -5.65 -25.57 16.23
N ALA A 253 -5.58 -24.76 15.17
CA ALA A 253 -4.39 -24.59 14.37
C ALA A 253 -3.62 -23.32 14.81
N THR A 254 -2.29 -23.42 14.90
CA THR A 254 -1.42 -22.30 15.28
C THR A 254 -0.72 -21.74 14.04
N TYR A 255 -0.84 -20.43 13.85
CA TYR A 255 -0.19 -19.65 12.78
C TYR A 255 0.86 -18.74 13.40
N LYS A 256 2.01 -18.58 12.76
CA LYS A 256 3.17 -17.86 13.31
C LYS A 256 3.73 -16.87 12.30
N ALA A 257 4.25 -15.76 12.82
CA ALA A 257 5.12 -14.83 12.11
C ALA A 257 6.39 -14.59 12.95
N GLU A 258 7.51 -14.39 12.31
CA GLU A 258 8.81 -14.32 12.95
C GLU A 258 9.58 -13.07 12.53
N CYS A 259 10.32 -12.48 13.47
CA CYS A 259 11.26 -11.39 13.24
C CYS A 259 12.62 -11.78 13.85
N TYR A 260 13.69 -11.66 13.07
CA TYR A 260 15.05 -11.84 13.55
C TYR A 260 15.57 -10.53 14.10
N ILE A 261 15.99 -10.55 15.36
CA ILE A 261 16.52 -9.39 16.09
C ILE A 261 18.03 -9.58 16.25
N THR A 262 18.79 -8.58 15.82
CA THR A 262 20.22 -8.47 16.16
C THR A 262 20.37 -7.40 17.23
N VAL A 263 20.87 -7.78 18.40
CA VAL A 263 21.24 -6.84 19.45
C VAL A 263 22.72 -6.52 19.31
N THR A 264 23.02 -5.22 19.16
CA THR A 264 24.39 -4.70 19.06
C THR A 264 24.81 -4.10 20.41
N SER A 265 26.13 -4.10 20.67
CA SER A 265 26.66 -3.45 21.88
C SER A 265 26.26 -1.98 21.94
N ALA A 266 25.95 -1.49 23.13
CA ALA A 266 25.75 -0.06 23.34
C ALA A 266 27.03 0.69 22.98
N SER A 267 26.92 1.74 22.17
CA SER A 267 28.06 2.59 21.76
C SER A 267 28.38 3.66 22.82
#